data_6d470cd3808f5095a0198c55b966eca8
#
_entry.id   6d470cd3808f5095a0198c55b966eca8
#
_cell.length_a   1.000
_cell.length_b   1.000
_cell.length_c   1.000
_cell.angle_alpha   90.00
_cell.angle_beta   90.00
_cell.angle_gamma   90.00
#
_symmetry.space_group_name_H-M   'P 1'
#
loop_
_entity.id
_entity.type
_entity.pdbx_description
1 polymer ?
#
loop_
_entity_poly.entity_id
_entity_poly.type
_entity_poly.pdbx_seq_one_letter_code
_entity_poly.pdbx_strand_id
1 'polypeptide(L)'
;MIRVLIAEDHAVVRSGLERLLGTAPDIEVAGGAADGGEAVTLASELRPDVVLMDLSMPNVDGIEATKRILEENDGVQVVVLTSISDREKIEAALDAGAIGYLLKDAEPDEVIRGIRAAARGESPLAPKAARELLTARGQRPELKLSEREQEVLGCVGQGLPNKLIAIRLGISEKTVKAHLTRIYQQIGVTDRTQAALWARERGL
;
A
#
# COMPACT_ATOMS: atom_id res chain seq x y z
N MET A 1 -10.36 4.15 27.68
CA MET A 1 -11.22 3.33 26.80
C MET A 1 -10.80 3.66 25.38
N ILE A 2 -10.46 2.65 24.58
CA ILE A 2 -9.99 2.84 23.19
C ILE A 2 -11.22 2.95 22.29
N ARG A 3 -11.36 4.05 21.60
CA ARG A 3 -12.47 4.33 20.68
C ARG A 3 -12.11 3.87 19.27
N VAL A 4 -12.89 2.95 18.70
CA VAL A 4 -12.62 2.32 17.41
C VAL A 4 -13.72 2.64 16.41
N LEU A 5 -13.34 3.15 15.23
CA LEU A 5 -14.19 3.24 14.05
C LEU A 5 -13.92 2.02 13.17
N ILE A 6 -14.98 1.37 12.66
CA ILE A 6 -14.87 0.22 11.76
C ILE A 6 -15.30 0.67 10.36
N ALA A 7 -14.41 0.63 9.38
CA ALA A 7 -14.69 0.89 7.98
C ALA A 7 -14.65 -0.42 7.19
N GLU A 8 -15.84 -0.92 6.82
CA GLU A 8 -16.04 -2.23 6.18
C GLU A 8 -17.36 -2.20 5.41
N ASP A 9 -17.33 -2.49 4.11
CA ASP A 9 -18.52 -2.45 3.25
C ASP A 9 -19.48 -3.64 3.47
N HIS A 10 -18.93 -4.82 3.88
CA HIS A 10 -19.72 -5.99 4.15
C HIS A 10 -20.40 -5.92 5.52
N ALA A 11 -21.70 -5.69 5.56
CA ALA A 11 -22.46 -5.53 6.80
C ALA A 11 -22.32 -6.70 7.79
N VAL A 12 -22.19 -7.95 7.28
CA VAL A 12 -22.02 -9.15 8.12
C VAL A 12 -20.64 -9.12 8.81
N VAL A 13 -19.59 -8.76 8.09
CA VAL A 13 -18.23 -8.65 8.63
C VAL A 13 -18.18 -7.53 9.65
N ARG A 14 -18.69 -6.35 9.31
CA ARG A 14 -18.78 -5.19 10.21
C ARG A 14 -19.50 -5.53 11.52
N SER A 15 -20.68 -6.15 11.46
CA SER A 15 -21.41 -6.59 12.67
C SER A 15 -20.66 -7.67 13.46
N GLY A 16 -19.89 -8.53 12.79
CA GLY A 16 -19.02 -9.50 13.45
C GLY A 16 -17.91 -8.82 14.25
N LEU A 17 -17.25 -7.82 13.66
CA LEU A 17 -16.22 -7.01 14.33
C LEU A 17 -16.80 -6.20 15.50
N GLU A 18 -17.98 -5.60 15.35
CA GLU A 18 -18.67 -4.88 16.43
C GLU A 18 -18.91 -5.79 17.65
N ARG A 19 -19.41 -7.00 17.41
CA ARG A 19 -19.62 -7.99 18.48
C ARG A 19 -18.32 -8.45 19.12
N LEU A 20 -17.28 -8.69 18.30
CA LEU A 20 -15.97 -9.10 18.78
C LEU A 20 -15.38 -8.02 19.70
N LEU A 21 -15.35 -6.76 19.24
CA LEU A 21 -14.80 -5.65 20.02
C LEU A 21 -15.61 -5.35 21.26
N GLY A 22 -16.93 -5.55 21.23
CA GLY A 22 -17.80 -5.45 22.39
C GLY A 22 -17.52 -6.47 23.50
N THR A 23 -16.73 -7.51 23.24
CA THR A 23 -16.27 -8.44 24.30
C THR A 23 -15.09 -7.89 25.13
N ALA A 24 -14.39 -6.88 24.63
CA ALA A 24 -13.24 -6.28 25.28
C ALA A 24 -13.67 -5.04 26.11
N PRO A 25 -13.56 -5.08 27.44
CA PRO A 25 -14.12 -4.02 28.31
C PRO A 25 -13.39 -2.67 28.20
N ASP A 26 -12.23 -2.64 27.58
CA ASP A 26 -11.40 -1.45 27.35
C ASP A 26 -11.52 -0.87 25.93
N ILE A 27 -12.38 -1.46 25.08
CA ILE A 27 -12.63 -1.01 23.69
C ILE A 27 -14.09 -0.60 23.55
N GLU A 28 -14.31 0.53 22.89
CA GLU A 28 -15.62 1.07 22.52
C GLU A 28 -15.70 1.22 20.99
N VAL A 29 -16.72 0.63 20.36
CA VAL A 29 -17.01 0.88 18.95
C VAL A 29 -17.70 2.22 18.83
N ALA A 30 -16.99 3.22 18.34
CA ALA A 30 -17.50 4.59 18.19
C ALA A 30 -18.45 4.74 16.99
N GLY A 31 -18.28 3.89 15.96
CA GLY A 31 -19.12 3.91 14.77
C GLY A 31 -18.72 2.88 13.74
N GLY A 32 -19.53 2.75 12.68
CA GLY A 32 -19.27 1.89 11.53
C GLY A 32 -19.52 2.64 10.23
N ALA A 33 -18.59 2.53 9.27
CA ALA A 33 -18.68 3.09 7.93
C ALA A 33 -18.80 1.98 6.89
N ALA A 34 -19.58 2.21 5.83
CA ALA A 34 -19.79 1.26 4.74
C ALA A 34 -18.93 1.57 3.50
N ASP A 35 -18.25 2.70 3.47
CA ASP A 35 -17.27 3.07 2.44
C ASP A 35 -16.22 4.04 3.00
N GLY A 36 -15.16 4.30 2.20
CA GLY A 36 -14.07 5.16 2.63
C GLY A 36 -14.46 6.63 2.81
N GLY A 37 -15.45 7.14 2.06
CA GLY A 37 -15.92 8.52 2.20
C GLY A 37 -16.66 8.73 3.52
N GLU A 38 -17.52 7.77 3.89
CA GLU A 38 -18.18 7.73 5.19
C GLU A 38 -17.17 7.60 6.33
N ALA A 39 -16.13 6.75 6.13
CA ALA A 39 -15.06 6.57 7.12
C ALA A 39 -14.30 7.88 7.40
N VAL A 40 -13.98 8.69 6.37
CA VAL A 40 -13.33 10.00 6.52
C VAL A 40 -14.23 10.95 7.33
N THR A 41 -15.51 11.03 6.96
CA THR A 41 -16.48 11.89 7.66
C THR A 41 -16.61 11.53 9.14
N LEU A 42 -16.83 10.23 9.41
CA LEU A 42 -17.00 9.74 10.78
C LEU A 42 -15.72 9.84 11.61
N ALA A 43 -14.53 9.68 11.00
CA ALA A 43 -13.27 9.89 11.71
C ALA A 43 -13.13 11.32 12.24
N SER A 44 -13.51 12.33 11.44
CA SER A 44 -13.46 13.73 11.84
C SER A 44 -14.51 14.06 12.92
N GLU A 45 -15.72 13.48 12.84
CA GLU A 45 -16.81 13.71 13.79
C GLU A 45 -16.60 13.00 15.13
N LEU A 46 -16.24 11.72 15.08
CA LEU A 46 -16.15 10.83 16.23
C LEU A 46 -14.80 10.88 16.93
N ARG A 47 -13.74 11.30 16.23
CA ARG A 47 -12.36 11.35 16.72
C ARG A 47 -11.95 10.02 17.40
N PRO A 48 -11.95 8.90 16.67
CA PRO A 48 -11.55 7.61 17.22
C PRO A 48 -10.05 7.59 17.51
N ASP A 49 -9.62 6.72 18.43
CA ASP A 49 -8.20 6.45 18.64
C ASP A 49 -7.64 5.56 17.52
N VAL A 50 -8.47 4.62 17.05
CA VAL A 50 -8.09 3.65 16.03
C VAL A 50 -9.20 3.52 14.99
N VAL A 51 -8.82 3.47 13.71
CA VAL A 51 -9.70 3.09 12.60
C VAL A 51 -9.27 1.71 12.11
N LEU A 52 -10.19 0.73 12.16
CA LEU A 52 -10.05 -0.53 11.42
C LEU A 52 -10.54 -0.30 10.00
N MET A 53 -9.65 -0.41 9.01
CA MET A 53 -9.90 -0.02 7.64
C MET A 53 -9.82 -1.22 6.69
N ASP A 54 -10.93 -1.58 6.04
CA ASP A 54 -10.85 -2.45 4.86
C ASP A 54 -10.30 -1.67 3.67
N LEU A 55 -9.47 -2.33 2.86
CA LEU A 55 -8.90 -1.72 1.65
C LEU A 55 -9.86 -1.78 0.45
N SER A 56 -10.73 -2.78 0.40
CA SER A 56 -11.54 -3.08 -0.78
C SER A 56 -12.98 -2.60 -0.58
N MET A 57 -13.19 -1.29 -0.52
CA MET A 57 -14.51 -0.67 -0.38
C MET A 57 -14.92 0.06 -1.66
N PRO A 58 -16.24 0.23 -1.92
CA PRO A 58 -16.75 1.00 -3.04
C PRO A 58 -16.51 2.51 -2.88
N ASN A 59 -16.66 3.27 -3.98
CA ASN A 59 -16.55 4.72 -4.06
C ASN A 59 -15.16 5.25 -3.71
N VAL A 60 -14.80 5.32 -2.44
CA VAL A 60 -13.48 5.68 -1.93
C VAL A 60 -12.88 4.42 -1.31
N ASP A 61 -11.74 3.96 -1.85
CA ASP A 61 -11.05 2.80 -1.29
C ASP A 61 -10.35 3.10 0.04
N GLY A 62 -9.96 2.04 0.76
CA GLY A 62 -9.38 2.21 2.08
C GLY A 62 -8.00 2.88 2.09
N ILE A 63 -7.24 2.83 0.98
CA ILE A 63 -5.93 3.49 0.88
C ILE A 63 -6.12 5.00 0.81
N GLU A 64 -7.00 5.46 -0.08
CA GLU A 64 -7.33 6.88 -0.21
C GLU A 64 -8.01 7.42 1.07
N ALA A 65 -8.91 6.63 1.67
CA ALA A 65 -9.53 6.97 2.95
C ALA A 65 -8.49 7.10 4.08
N THR A 66 -7.54 6.17 4.17
CA THR A 66 -6.44 6.23 5.16
C THR A 66 -5.66 7.52 5.05
N LYS A 67 -5.25 7.89 3.83
CA LYS A 67 -4.52 9.13 3.59
C LYS A 67 -5.28 10.37 4.05
N ARG A 68 -6.56 10.50 3.66
CA ARG A 68 -7.40 11.64 4.05
C ARG A 68 -7.63 11.71 5.55
N ILE A 69 -7.91 10.57 6.19
CA ILE A 69 -8.10 10.51 7.64
C ILE A 69 -6.87 11.04 8.38
N LEU A 70 -5.67 10.58 7.97
CA LEU A 70 -4.42 10.98 8.63
C LEU A 70 -4.00 12.42 8.32
N GLU A 71 -4.37 12.96 7.15
CA GLU A 71 -4.15 14.38 6.80
C GLU A 71 -5.08 15.33 7.59
N GLU A 72 -6.31 14.89 7.93
CA GLU A 72 -7.34 15.72 8.56
C GLU A 72 -7.42 15.55 10.08
N ASN A 73 -6.85 14.46 10.64
CA ASN A 73 -7.04 14.10 12.04
C ASN A 73 -5.72 13.73 12.72
N ASP A 74 -5.21 14.64 13.55
CA ASP A 74 -4.04 14.38 14.38
C ASP A 74 -4.33 13.33 15.46
N GLY A 75 -3.43 12.33 15.57
CA GLY A 75 -3.46 11.34 16.65
C GLY A 75 -4.31 10.10 16.39
N VAL A 76 -5.06 10.04 15.30
CA VAL A 76 -5.79 8.83 14.88
C VAL A 76 -4.80 7.81 14.30
N GLN A 77 -4.97 6.55 14.67
CA GLN A 77 -4.18 5.44 14.11
C GLN A 77 -5.04 4.62 13.15
N VAL A 78 -4.51 4.31 11.97
CA VAL A 78 -5.21 3.46 11.00
C VAL A 78 -4.55 2.08 10.96
N VAL A 79 -5.34 1.03 11.23
CA VAL A 79 -4.97 -0.37 11.11
C VAL A 79 -5.77 -0.97 9.98
N VAL A 80 -5.08 -1.48 8.98
CA VAL A 80 -5.72 -2.15 7.85
C VAL A 80 -6.20 -3.53 8.26
N LEU A 81 -7.42 -3.88 7.88
CA LEU A 81 -8.02 -5.21 8.04
C LEU A 81 -8.47 -5.72 6.67
N THR A 82 -7.84 -6.75 6.15
CA THR A 82 -8.13 -7.25 4.80
C THR A 82 -8.11 -8.77 4.71
N SER A 83 -8.84 -9.31 3.74
CA SER A 83 -8.89 -10.76 3.48
C SER A 83 -7.71 -11.29 2.66
N ILE A 84 -6.89 -10.43 2.07
CA ILE A 84 -5.88 -10.81 1.09
C ILE A 84 -4.52 -10.24 1.45
N SER A 85 -3.53 -11.08 1.30
CA SER A 85 -2.11 -10.77 1.21
C SER A 85 -1.74 -10.21 -0.17
N ASP A 86 -2.47 -9.20 -0.65
CA ASP A 86 -2.07 -8.46 -1.85
C ASP A 86 -0.96 -7.48 -1.47
N ARG A 87 0.25 -7.87 -1.79
CA ARG A 87 1.47 -7.14 -1.46
C ARG A 87 1.42 -5.66 -1.86
N GLU A 88 0.95 -5.39 -3.08
CA GLU A 88 0.90 -4.01 -3.60
C GLU A 88 -0.04 -3.15 -2.75
N LYS A 89 -1.15 -3.72 -2.31
CA LYS A 89 -2.09 -3.03 -1.41
C LYS A 89 -1.55 -2.85 0.00
N ILE A 90 -0.77 -3.81 0.52
CA ILE A 90 -0.13 -3.68 1.83
C ILE A 90 0.89 -2.53 1.80
N GLU A 91 1.78 -2.53 0.80
CA GLU A 91 2.78 -1.47 0.64
C GLU A 91 2.11 -0.10 0.46
N ALA A 92 1.10 0.01 -0.40
CA ALA A 92 0.37 1.25 -0.62
C ALA A 92 -0.36 1.76 0.64
N ALA A 93 -0.92 0.87 1.46
CA ALA A 93 -1.57 1.26 2.70
C ALA A 93 -0.58 1.77 3.76
N LEU A 94 0.59 1.14 3.86
CA LEU A 94 1.67 1.60 4.74
C LEU A 94 2.26 2.94 4.24
N ASP A 95 2.42 3.11 2.93
CA ASP A 95 2.86 4.37 2.33
C ASP A 95 1.84 5.50 2.53
N ALA A 96 0.54 5.16 2.60
CA ALA A 96 -0.52 6.08 2.97
C ALA A 96 -0.52 6.45 4.46
N GLY A 97 0.31 5.78 5.27
CA GLY A 97 0.50 6.07 6.70
C GLY A 97 -0.21 5.11 7.66
N ALA A 98 -0.79 4.00 7.18
CA ALA A 98 -1.34 2.99 8.09
C ALA A 98 -0.25 2.46 9.03
N ILE A 99 -0.55 2.40 10.35
CA ILE A 99 0.41 1.96 11.36
C ILE A 99 0.52 0.45 11.46
N GLY A 100 -0.53 -0.28 11.03
CA GLY A 100 -0.61 -1.72 11.21
C GLY A 100 -1.44 -2.42 10.14
N TYR A 101 -1.31 -3.75 10.13
CA TYR A 101 -1.98 -4.61 9.18
C TYR A 101 -2.41 -5.93 9.83
N LEU A 102 -3.70 -6.22 9.76
CA LEU A 102 -4.32 -7.43 10.26
C LEU A 102 -5.05 -8.18 9.14
N LEU A 103 -5.23 -9.47 9.29
CA LEU A 103 -6.00 -10.28 8.37
C LEU A 103 -7.44 -10.45 8.88
N LYS A 104 -8.43 -10.47 7.98
CA LYS A 104 -9.84 -10.73 8.33
C LYS A 104 -10.08 -12.17 8.85
N ASP A 105 -9.15 -13.09 8.55
CA ASP A 105 -9.13 -14.46 9.06
C ASP A 105 -8.27 -14.61 10.34
N ALA A 106 -7.80 -13.50 10.92
CA ALA A 106 -7.06 -13.52 12.18
C ALA A 106 -7.95 -14.00 13.34
N GLU A 107 -7.31 -14.64 14.33
CA GLU A 107 -8.00 -15.02 15.54
C GLU A 107 -8.55 -13.78 16.30
N PRO A 108 -9.74 -13.87 16.92
CA PRO A 108 -10.36 -12.77 17.66
C PRO A 108 -9.42 -12.01 18.59
N ASP A 109 -8.62 -12.76 19.35
CA ASP A 109 -7.66 -12.20 20.29
C ASP A 109 -6.51 -11.43 19.59
N GLU A 110 -6.18 -11.79 18.36
CA GLU A 110 -5.16 -11.11 17.57
C GLU A 110 -5.66 -9.72 17.12
N VAL A 111 -6.91 -9.63 16.71
CA VAL A 111 -7.54 -8.34 16.35
C VAL A 111 -7.57 -7.40 17.55
N ILE A 112 -8.03 -7.89 18.70
CA ILE A 112 -8.09 -7.11 19.94
C ILE A 112 -6.69 -6.64 20.37
N ARG A 113 -5.69 -7.54 20.35
CA ARG A 113 -4.29 -7.18 20.65
C ARG A 113 -3.75 -6.15 19.66
N GLY A 114 -4.07 -6.28 18.38
CA GLY A 114 -3.66 -5.33 17.33
C GLY A 114 -4.20 -3.92 17.57
N ILE A 115 -5.48 -3.80 17.93
CA ILE A 115 -6.11 -2.51 18.26
C ILE A 115 -5.43 -1.88 19.48
N ARG A 116 -5.18 -2.66 20.55
CA ARG A 116 -4.48 -2.17 21.75
C ARG A 116 -3.06 -1.71 21.44
N ALA A 117 -2.35 -2.41 20.57
CA ALA A 117 -1.01 -2.04 20.13
C ALA A 117 -1.06 -0.71 19.34
N ALA A 118 -1.96 -0.61 18.36
CA ALA A 118 -2.14 0.60 17.56
C ALA A 118 -2.49 1.82 18.43
N ALA A 119 -3.38 1.68 19.39
CA ALA A 119 -3.74 2.76 20.32
C ALA A 119 -2.56 3.28 21.17
N ARG A 120 -1.47 2.48 21.30
CA ARG A 120 -0.22 2.91 21.92
C ARG A 120 0.82 3.44 20.94
N GLY A 121 0.48 3.53 19.65
CA GLY A 121 1.42 3.92 18.60
C GLY A 121 2.38 2.79 18.18
N GLU A 122 2.10 1.55 18.56
CA GLU A 122 2.87 0.37 18.11
C GLU A 122 2.30 -0.13 16.78
N SER A 123 3.16 -0.75 15.95
CA SER A 123 2.76 -1.30 14.64
C SER A 123 2.32 -2.76 14.76
N PRO A 124 1.02 -3.07 14.84
CA PRO A 124 0.54 -4.44 14.79
C PRO A 124 0.71 -4.99 13.36
N LEU A 125 1.55 -5.99 13.20
CA LEU A 125 1.76 -6.71 11.95
C LEU A 125 1.45 -8.18 12.17
N ALA A 126 0.45 -8.71 11.47
CA ALA A 126 0.20 -10.14 11.44
C ALA A 126 1.47 -10.88 10.98
N PRO A 127 1.88 -12.00 11.60
CA PRO A 127 3.11 -12.72 11.24
C PRO A 127 3.18 -13.09 9.75
N LYS A 128 2.05 -13.37 9.13
CA LYS A 128 1.93 -13.65 7.68
C LYS A 128 2.21 -12.40 6.85
N ALA A 129 1.63 -11.26 7.21
CA ALA A 129 1.90 -9.98 6.55
C ALA A 129 3.36 -9.55 6.74
N ALA A 130 3.93 -9.72 7.93
CA ALA A 130 5.33 -9.46 8.19
C ALA A 130 6.26 -10.33 7.31
N ARG A 131 5.94 -11.62 7.11
CA ARG A 131 6.71 -12.50 6.21
C ARG A 131 6.65 -12.01 4.77
N GLU A 132 5.49 -11.61 4.28
CA GLU A 132 5.33 -11.11 2.92
C GLU A 132 6.10 -9.80 2.69
N LEU A 133 6.05 -8.87 3.63
CA LEU A 133 6.84 -7.64 3.60
C LEU A 133 8.36 -7.92 3.67
N LEU A 134 8.80 -8.89 4.48
CA LEU A 134 10.21 -9.28 4.58
C LEU A 134 10.68 -10.01 3.32
N THR A 135 9.85 -10.87 2.75
CA THR A 135 10.13 -11.53 1.46
C THR A 135 10.19 -10.50 0.35
N ALA A 136 9.39 -9.44 0.46
CA ALA A 136 9.39 -8.30 -0.42
C ALA A 136 10.69 -7.47 -0.37
N ARG A 137 11.25 -7.26 0.81
CA ARG A 137 12.55 -6.57 0.97
C ARG A 137 13.73 -7.40 0.46
N GLY A 138 13.58 -8.74 0.40
CA GLY A 138 14.59 -9.65 -0.16
C GLY A 138 14.41 -9.90 -1.67
N GLN A 139 13.18 -9.78 -2.18
CA GLN A 139 12.86 -9.79 -3.60
C GLN A 139 12.58 -8.33 -4.00
N ARG A 140 13.60 -7.62 -4.47
CA ARG A 140 13.34 -6.44 -5.32
C ARG A 140 12.32 -6.90 -6.36
N PRO A 141 11.22 -6.12 -6.63
CA PRO A 141 10.30 -6.51 -7.68
C PRO A 141 11.15 -6.84 -8.90
N GLU A 142 11.00 -8.04 -9.46
CA GLU A 142 11.53 -8.30 -10.79
C GLU A 142 10.84 -7.28 -11.67
N LEU A 143 11.55 -6.19 -11.93
CA LEU A 143 11.14 -5.21 -12.92
C LEU A 143 11.00 -5.99 -14.22
N LYS A 144 9.77 -6.37 -14.54
CA LYS A 144 9.44 -7.09 -15.79
C LYS A 144 9.51 -6.11 -16.95
N LEU A 145 10.71 -5.55 -17.16
CA LEU A 145 10.99 -4.91 -18.43
C LEU A 145 10.85 -5.98 -19.52
N SER A 146 10.06 -5.71 -20.55
CA SER A 146 10.01 -6.56 -21.73
C SER A 146 11.42 -6.72 -22.29
N GLU A 147 11.68 -7.81 -23.03
CA GLU A 147 12.97 -8.03 -23.70
C GLU A 147 13.42 -6.78 -24.45
N ARG A 148 12.49 -6.10 -25.12
CA ARG A 148 12.76 -4.90 -25.88
C ARG A 148 13.13 -3.69 -25.01
N GLU A 149 12.52 -3.55 -23.86
CA GLU A 149 12.88 -2.51 -22.88
C GLU A 149 14.24 -2.77 -22.24
N GLN A 150 14.58 -4.03 -21.99
CA GLN A 150 15.92 -4.42 -21.52
C GLN A 150 17.00 -4.08 -22.54
N GLU A 151 16.78 -4.39 -23.84
CA GLU A 151 17.69 -4.03 -24.91
C GLU A 151 17.90 -2.50 -25.02
N VAL A 152 16.81 -1.73 -24.95
CA VAL A 152 16.89 -0.26 -24.95
C VAL A 152 17.66 0.24 -23.75
N LEU A 153 17.36 -0.26 -22.56
CA LEU A 153 18.00 0.15 -21.32
C LEU A 153 19.50 -0.24 -21.29
N GLY A 154 19.86 -1.42 -21.79
CA GLY A 154 21.25 -1.83 -21.95
C GLY A 154 22.05 -0.87 -22.86
N CYS A 155 21.44 -0.44 -23.96
CA CYS A 155 22.05 0.59 -24.81
C CYS A 155 22.20 1.96 -24.11
N VAL A 156 21.29 2.32 -23.22
CA VAL A 156 21.40 3.52 -22.37
C VAL A 156 22.55 3.38 -21.37
N GLY A 157 22.70 2.20 -20.75
CA GLY A 157 23.82 1.89 -19.85
C GLY A 157 25.20 2.01 -20.55
N GLN A 158 25.25 1.71 -21.84
CA GLN A 158 26.43 1.89 -22.71
C GLN A 158 26.62 3.36 -23.17
N GLY A 159 25.74 4.28 -22.81
CA GLY A 159 25.83 5.69 -23.15
C GLY A 159 25.39 6.03 -24.59
N LEU A 160 24.75 5.13 -25.33
CA LEU A 160 24.36 5.34 -26.72
C LEU A 160 23.21 6.37 -26.85
N PRO A 161 23.31 7.39 -27.71
CA PRO A 161 22.20 8.32 -27.96
C PRO A 161 21.04 7.64 -28.68
N ASN A 162 19.81 8.20 -28.56
CA ASN A 162 18.58 7.59 -29.10
C ASN A 162 18.68 7.24 -30.59
N LYS A 163 19.36 8.07 -31.39
CA LYS A 163 19.59 7.81 -32.80
C LYS A 163 20.37 6.52 -33.05
N LEU A 164 21.43 6.26 -32.28
CA LEU A 164 22.22 5.04 -32.38
C LEU A 164 21.46 3.81 -31.83
N ILE A 165 20.69 4.00 -30.75
CA ILE A 165 19.78 2.96 -30.25
C ILE A 165 18.76 2.56 -31.32
N ALA A 166 18.16 3.55 -31.98
CA ALA A 166 17.19 3.32 -33.04
C ALA A 166 17.79 2.49 -34.20
N ILE A 167 18.98 2.86 -34.65
CA ILE A 167 19.71 2.12 -35.71
C ILE A 167 20.05 0.70 -35.26
N ARG A 168 20.62 0.55 -34.06
CA ARG A 168 21.07 -0.74 -33.52
C ARG A 168 19.92 -1.73 -33.33
N LEU A 169 18.76 -1.21 -32.91
CA LEU A 169 17.58 -2.03 -32.61
C LEU A 169 16.57 -2.11 -33.77
N GLY A 170 16.80 -1.44 -34.89
CA GLY A 170 15.92 -1.46 -36.08
C GLY A 170 14.56 -0.81 -35.83
N ILE A 171 14.48 0.27 -35.02
CA ILE A 171 13.25 0.99 -34.69
C ILE A 171 13.42 2.49 -34.90
N SER A 172 12.33 3.27 -34.82
CA SER A 172 12.40 4.71 -34.93
C SER A 172 12.88 5.37 -33.63
N GLU A 173 13.51 6.56 -33.72
CA GLU A 173 13.85 7.34 -32.51
C GLU A 173 12.63 7.69 -31.66
N LYS A 174 11.46 7.86 -32.30
CA LYS A 174 10.18 8.07 -31.58
C LYS A 174 9.82 6.86 -30.74
N THR A 175 10.03 5.65 -31.26
CA THR A 175 9.80 4.41 -30.54
C THR A 175 10.77 4.25 -29.37
N VAL A 176 12.05 4.59 -29.56
CA VAL A 176 13.04 4.61 -28.46
C VAL A 176 12.60 5.55 -27.34
N LYS A 177 12.16 6.76 -27.66
CA LYS A 177 11.64 7.71 -26.65
C LYS A 177 10.43 7.17 -25.90
N ALA A 178 9.51 6.50 -26.59
CA ALA A 178 8.34 5.90 -25.96
C ALA A 178 8.73 4.77 -24.97
N HIS A 179 9.70 3.91 -25.35
CA HIS A 179 10.24 2.90 -24.45
C HIS A 179 10.92 3.56 -23.24
N LEU A 180 11.75 4.58 -23.44
CA LEU A 180 12.44 5.27 -22.34
C LEU A 180 11.47 5.89 -21.35
N THR A 181 10.38 6.50 -21.81
CA THR A 181 9.34 7.04 -20.92
C THR A 181 8.75 5.96 -20.02
N ARG A 182 8.41 4.80 -20.59
CA ARG A 182 7.88 3.66 -19.82
C ARG A 182 8.94 3.07 -18.88
N ILE A 183 10.16 2.89 -19.36
CA ILE A 183 11.28 2.40 -18.56
C ILE A 183 11.50 3.30 -17.34
N TYR A 184 11.55 4.63 -17.52
CA TYR A 184 11.78 5.57 -16.41
C TYR A 184 10.68 5.48 -15.36
N GLN A 185 9.42 5.37 -15.78
CA GLN A 185 8.30 5.15 -14.86
C GLN A 185 8.42 3.83 -14.09
N GLN A 186 8.78 2.74 -14.78
CA GLN A 186 8.89 1.42 -14.19
C GLN A 186 10.07 1.29 -13.21
N ILE A 187 11.25 1.87 -13.55
CA ILE A 187 12.44 1.79 -12.70
C ILE A 187 12.53 2.93 -11.66
N GLY A 188 11.54 3.86 -11.65
CA GLY A 188 11.45 4.94 -10.67
C GLY A 188 12.54 6.01 -10.81
N VAL A 189 12.97 6.33 -12.06
CA VAL A 189 13.97 7.37 -12.33
C VAL A 189 13.39 8.52 -13.15
N THR A 190 13.97 9.71 -13.01
CA THR A 190 13.46 10.92 -13.66
C THR A 190 14.25 11.32 -14.91
N ASP A 191 15.47 10.83 -15.06
CA ASP A 191 16.35 11.24 -16.15
C ASP A 191 17.21 10.09 -16.69
N ARG A 192 17.85 10.37 -17.83
CA ARG A 192 18.69 9.41 -18.54
C ARG A 192 19.94 9.00 -17.76
N THR A 193 20.52 9.91 -16.99
CA THR A 193 21.75 9.65 -16.22
C THR A 193 21.47 8.63 -15.14
N GLN A 194 20.36 8.81 -14.42
CA GLN A 194 19.90 7.85 -13.42
C GLN A 194 19.58 6.49 -14.05
N ALA A 195 18.93 6.45 -15.22
CA ALA A 195 18.67 5.22 -15.94
C ALA A 195 19.94 4.49 -16.39
N ALA A 196 20.96 5.24 -16.85
CA ALA A 196 22.25 4.65 -17.22
C ALA A 196 22.99 4.05 -16.00
N LEU A 197 23.01 4.74 -14.88
CA LEU A 197 23.57 4.23 -13.62
C LEU A 197 22.84 2.97 -13.16
N TRP A 198 21.52 3.00 -13.18
CA TRP A 198 20.68 1.88 -12.82
C TRP A 198 20.95 0.63 -13.69
N ALA A 199 21.11 0.80 -15.01
CA ALA A 199 21.45 -0.27 -15.93
C ALA A 199 22.83 -0.88 -15.62
N ARG A 200 23.84 -0.06 -15.40
CA ARG A 200 25.22 -0.49 -15.09
C ARG A 200 25.32 -1.27 -13.78
N GLU A 201 24.61 -0.83 -12.74
CA GLU A 201 24.58 -1.54 -11.46
C GLU A 201 23.99 -2.96 -11.55
N ARG A 202 23.21 -3.23 -12.61
CA ARG A 202 22.54 -4.52 -12.85
C ARG A 202 23.16 -5.34 -13.97
N GLY A 203 24.26 -4.86 -14.56
CA GLY A 203 24.98 -5.59 -15.61
C GLY A 203 24.29 -5.59 -16.97
N LEU A 204 23.43 -4.60 -17.26
CA LEU A 204 22.75 -4.39 -18.55
C LEU A 204 23.58 -3.50 -19.47
#